data_7515196efcd358a86b7440983f577f34
#
_entry.id   7515196efcd358a86b7440983f577f34
#
_cell.length_a   1.000
_cell.length_b   1.000
_cell.length_c   1.000
_cell.angle_alpha   90.00
_cell.angle_beta   90.00
_cell.angle_gamma   90.00
#
_symmetry.space_group_name_H-M   'P 1'
#
loop_
_entity.id
_entity.type
_entity.pdbx_description
1 polymer ?
#
loop_
_entity_poly.entity_id
_entity_poly.type
_entity_poly.pdbx_seq_one_letter_code
_entity_poly.pdbx_strand_id
1 'polypeptide(L)'
;PRFEDVPAAVEKRIVEDVENVFYPTKPVVPFLDIVHDRAVLELFRGCTRGCRFCQAGMLYRPVREKTPERLLQIAKDTIANTGYNEISLMSLSSADYSKLPELVDMLMEEFKDKQVSVSLPSLRIDSFSIDIAKKVQQVRKSGLTFAPEAGTQRMRDVINKGVSEEDLLAACTNAFKSGWNTVKLYFMMGLPTETDEDLAGIADLAYKVLDLHRDITGKRNGSVTVSVSFFVPKTHSPYQWYGQQDVEEIHRKQRYLKSLINNRNISYHYHDGYTGYMEAAFARGDRRLSKVLVKAWEAGCKFDGWTEFFNYETWLKAFADCGLDPAYFARRTRDFDEPLPWDHLDCTVSKAFLKREWEQAVDANLTSDCRRGPCKGCNVCPELNTAIIDYKEGGRVEKVTFGLK
;
A
#
# COMPACT_ATOMS: atom_id res chain seq x y z
N PRO A 1 -5.37 -31.79 4.26
CA PRO A 1 -5.62 -31.97 2.81
C PRO A 1 -6.70 -33.03 2.55
N ARG A 2 -7.33 -32.96 1.37
CA ARG A 2 -8.38 -33.93 0.97
C ARG A 2 -7.80 -35.25 0.49
N PHE A 3 -6.56 -35.25 0.06
CA PHE A 3 -5.81 -36.40 -0.44
C PHE A 3 -4.52 -36.57 0.33
N GLU A 4 -4.04 -37.78 0.53
CA GLU A 4 -2.85 -38.09 1.34
C GLU A 4 -1.55 -37.58 0.73
N ASP A 5 -1.48 -37.44 -0.59
CA ASP A 5 -0.32 -36.99 -1.36
C ASP A 5 -0.23 -35.44 -1.48
N VAL A 6 -1.20 -34.70 -0.93
CA VAL A 6 -1.21 -33.23 -0.96
C VAL A 6 -0.58 -32.69 0.31
N PRO A 7 0.37 -31.74 0.21
CA PRO A 7 1.00 -31.14 1.38
C PRO A 7 -0.02 -30.42 2.28
N ALA A 8 0.17 -30.51 3.59
CA ALA A 8 -0.68 -29.84 4.58
C ALA A 8 -0.63 -28.32 4.48
N ALA A 9 0.51 -27.77 4.09
CA ALA A 9 0.72 -26.36 3.84
C ALA A 9 1.44 -26.14 2.51
N VAL A 10 1.17 -24.99 1.89
CA VAL A 10 1.88 -24.52 0.70
C VAL A 10 2.81 -23.40 1.11
N GLU A 11 4.09 -23.64 1.00
CA GLU A 11 5.12 -22.67 1.36
C GLU A 11 5.31 -21.60 0.28
N LYS A 12 5.52 -20.36 0.73
CA LYS A 12 5.83 -19.25 -0.14
C LYS A 12 7.15 -19.47 -0.86
N ARG A 13 7.14 -19.27 -2.17
CA ARG A 13 8.36 -19.22 -2.96
C ARG A 13 8.93 -17.81 -3.02
N ILE A 14 10.26 -17.68 -2.97
CA ILE A 14 10.98 -16.43 -3.11
C ILE A 14 11.96 -16.47 -4.29
N VAL A 15 12.10 -15.34 -4.98
CA VAL A 15 13.19 -15.13 -5.94
C VAL A 15 14.32 -14.45 -5.17
N GLU A 16 15.41 -15.16 -4.92
CA GLU A 16 16.54 -14.64 -4.15
C GLU A 16 17.33 -13.63 -4.97
N ASP A 17 17.74 -14.01 -6.18
CA ASP A 17 18.47 -13.16 -7.12
C ASP A 17 17.50 -12.35 -7.99
N VAL A 18 17.08 -11.19 -7.48
CA VAL A 18 16.24 -10.26 -8.26
C VAL A 18 17.03 -9.49 -9.31
N GLU A 19 18.36 -9.44 -9.19
CA GLU A 19 19.27 -8.76 -10.11
C GLU A 19 19.26 -9.43 -11.48
N ASN A 20 19.41 -10.75 -11.52
CA ASN A 20 19.54 -11.52 -12.74
C ASN A 20 18.25 -12.20 -13.20
N VAL A 21 17.15 -12.00 -12.47
CA VAL A 21 15.86 -12.56 -12.88
C VAL A 21 15.47 -12.04 -14.27
N PHE A 22 14.84 -12.90 -15.06
CA PHE A 22 14.29 -12.50 -16.36
C PHE A 22 13.37 -11.28 -16.22
N TYR A 23 13.60 -10.28 -17.08
CA TYR A 23 12.76 -9.09 -17.17
C TYR A 23 12.29 -8.90 -18.62
N PRO A 24 10.98 -8.73 -18.87
CA PRO A 24 10.45 -8.59 -20.22
C PRO A 24 10.74 -7.19 -20.78
N THR A 25 11.83 -7.06 -21.54
CA THR A 25 12.21 -5.79 -22.21
C THR A 25 11.55 -5.60 -23.58
N LYS A 26 10.81 -6.61 -24.05
CA LYS A 26 10.02 -6.60 -25.30
C LYS A 26 8.57 -6.96 -25.02
N PRO A 27 7.84 -6.19 -24.17
CA PRO A 27 6.43 -6.46 -23.94
C PRO A 27 5.62 -6.20 -25.20
N VAL A 28 4.47 -6.86 -25.31
CA VAL A 28 3.49 -6.52 -26.35
C VAL A 28 2.94 -5.14 -26.08
N VAL A 29 3.16 -4.22 -27.01
CA VAL A 29 2.61 -2.87 -26.91
C VAL A 29 1.18 -2.88 -27.45
N PRO A 30 0.17 -2.47 -26.66
CA PRO A 30 -1.21 -2.41 -27.13
C PRO A 30 -1.39 -1.38 -28.25
N PHE A 31 -2.25 -1.69 -29.21
CA PHE A 31 -2.66 -0.74 -30.25
C PHE A 31 -3.71 0.28 -29.76
N LEU A 32 -4.37 -0.04 -28.65
CA LEU A 32 -5.36 0.82 -27.99
C LEU A 32 -4.70 1.63 -26.87
N ASP A 33 -5.26 2.80 -26.58
CA ASP A 33 -4.90 3.57 -25.39
C ASP A 33 -5.22 2.77 -24.13
N ILE A 34 -4.23 2.63 -23.25
CA ILE A 34 -4.34 1.95 -21.97
C ILE A 34 -3.93 2.87 -20.82
N VAL A 35 -4.45 2.57 -19.62
CA VAL A 35 -4.20 3.40 -18.43
C VAL A 35 -2.71 3.48 -18.07
N HIS A 36 -1.95 2.42 -18.31
CA HIS A 36 -0.52 2.31 -17.98
C HIS A 36 0.36 2.18 -19.21
N ASP A 37 0.22 3.13 -20.15
CA ASP A 37 1.00 3.19 -21.39
C ASP A 37 2.41 3.74 -21.13
N ARG A 38 3.26 2.91 -20.52
CA ARG A 38 4.61 3.29 -20.06
C ARG A 38 5.52 2.09 -19.80
N ALA A 39 6.84 2.33 -19.86
CA ALA A 39 7.82 1.37 -19.38
C ALA A 39 7.83 1.34 -17.86
N VAL A 40 7.70 0.16 -17.24
CA VAL A 40 7.75 -0.01 -15.80
C VAL A 40 9.09 -0.58 -15.40
N LEU A 41 9.78 0.01 -14.43
CA LEU A 41 10.99 -0.52 -13.82
C LEU A 41 10.70 -0.99 -12.39
N GLU A 42 10.78 -2.29 -12.15
CA GLU A 42 10.69 -2.86 -10.81
C GLU A 42 12.02 -2.66 -10.09
N LEU A 43 12.08 -1.65 -9.19
CA LEU A 43 13.31 -1.28 -8.46
C LEU A 43 13.76 -2.38 -7.50
N PHE A 44 12.83 -2.92 -6.76
CA PHE A 44 13.05 -3.95 -5.75
C PHE A 44 11.75 -4.67 -5.39
N ARG A 45 11.88 -5.82 -4.76
CA ARG A 45 10.78 -6.58 -4.17
C ARG A 45 10.84 -6.53 -2.66
N GLY A 46 9.68 -6.52 -2.02
CA GLY A 46 9.52 -6.56 -0.58
C GLY A 46 9.35 -5.19 0.07
N CYS A 47 8.91 -5.22 1.33
CA CYS A 47 8.81 -4.06 2.19
C CYS A 47 8.96 -4.49 3.65
N THR A 48 9.76 -3.76 4.43
CA THR A 48 10.04 -4.07 5.84
C THR A 48 9.52 -3.00 6.80
N ARG A 49 8.80 -1.99 6.29
CA ARG A 49 8.27 -0.86 7.07
C ARG A 49 7.34 -1.28 8.21
N GLY A 50 6.66 -2.40 8.07
CA GLY A 50 5.88 -2.99 9.17
C GLY A 50 4.52 -2.35 9.41
N CYS A 51 3.96 -1.61 8.43
CA CYS A 51 2.58 -1.13 8.54
C CYS A 51 1.63 -2.29 8.82
N ARG A 52 0.90 -2.25 9.93
CA ARG A 52 0.14 -3.39 10.48
C ARG A 52 -1.09 -3.76 9.66
N PHE A 53 -1.63 -2.83 8.90
CA PHE A 53 -2.74 -3.07 7.97
C PHE A 53 -2.30 -3.70 6.65
N CYS A 54 -0.99 -3.66 6.32
CA CYS A 54 -0.50 -3.95 4.98
C CYS A 54 -0.12 -5.42 4.80
N GLN A 55 -0.89 -6.16 4.04
CA GLN A 55 -0.59 -7.55 3.66
C GLN A 55 0.69 -7.65 2.83
N ALA A 56 0.88 -6.75 1.87
CA ALA A 56 2.06 -6.76 0.99
C ALA A 56 3.37 -6.60 1.78
N GLY A 57 3.38 -5.78 2.85
CA GLY A 57 4.51 -5.61 3.74
C GLY A 57 4.84 -6.85 4.57
N MET A 58 3.95 -7.84 4.62
CA MET A 58 4.19 -9.14 5.26
C MET A 58 4.55 -10.20 4.22
N LEU A 59 3.77 -10.33 3.15
CA LEU A 59 3.94 -11.38 2.14
C LEU A 59 5.24 -11.26 1.34
N TYR A 60 5.72 -10.04 1.07
CA TYR A 60 6.86 -9.84 0.15
C TYR A 60 8.20 -9.58 0.85
N ARG A 61 8.29 -9.76 2.19
CA ARG A 61 9.57 -9.71 2.92
C ARG A 61 10.56 -10.77 2.43
N PRO A 62 11.88 -10.47 2.50
CA PRO A 62 12.53 -9.21 2.80
C PRO A 62 12.66 -8.30 1.56
N VAL A 63 13.23 -7.09 1.74
CA VAL A 63 13.59 -6.20 0.64
C VAL A 63 14.80 -6.76 -0.12
N ARG A 64 14.71 -6.75 -1.46
CA ARG A 64 15.78 -7.18 -2.38
C ARG A 64 15.80 -6.21 -3.56
N GLU A 65 16.83 -5.38 -3.62
CA GLU A 65 17.01 -4.32 -4.62
C GLU A 65 17.78 -4.83 -5.84
N LYS A 66 17.54 -4.20 -7.00
CA LYS A 66 18.41 -4.28 -8.20
C LYS A 66 19.40 -3.12 -8.17
N THR A 67 20.56 -3.29 -8.83
CA THR A 67 21.53 -2.21 -8.99
C THR A 67 21.01 -1.11 -9.93
N PRO A 68 21.48 0.14 -9.78
CA PRO A 68 21.16 1.23 -10.71
C PRO A 68 21.55 0.89 -12.16
N GLU A 69 22.70 0.23 -12.35
CA GLU A 69 23.23 -0.18 -13.65
C GLU A 69 22.30 -1.18 -14.35
N ARG A 70 21.80 -2.18 -13.59
CA ARG A 70 20.85 -3.15 -14.10
C ARG A 70 19.54 -2.50 -14.52
N LEU A 71 19.04 -1.58 -13.67
CA LEU A 71 17.82 -0.83 -13.94
C LEU A 71 17.97 0.08 -15.16
N LEU A 72 19.09 0.77 -15.31
CA LEU A 72 19.37 1.57 -16.50
C LEU A 72 19.40 0.71 -17.75
N GLN A 73 20.05 -0.46 -17.72
CA GLN A 73 20.08 -1.36 -18.87
C GLN A 73 18.67 -1.84 -19.27
N ILE A 74 17.85 -2.24 -18.28
CA ILE A 74 16.44 -2.61 -18.52
C ILE A 74 15.67 -1.45 -19.14
N ALA A 75 15.88 -0.21 -18.66
CA ALA A 75 15.22 0.98 -19.18
C ALA A 75 15.59 1.20 -20.66
N LYS A 76 16.88 1.16 -21.00
CA LYS A 76 17.40 1.33 -22.36
C LYS A 76 16.77 0.31 -23.32
N ASP A 77 16.81 -0.96 -22.95
CA ASP A 77 16.29 -2.05 -23.75
C ASP A 77 14.78 -1.93 -23.95
N THR A 78 14.05 -1.60 -22.87
CA THR A 78 12.58 -1.46 -22.94
C THR A 78 12.17 -0.28 -23.80
N ILE A 79 12.75 0.89 -23.62
CA ILE A 79 12.44 2.09 -24.42
C ILE A 79 12.78 1.84 -25.89
N ALA A 80 13.93 1.24 -26.18
CA ALA A 80 14.33 0.93 -27.56
C ALA A 80 13.38 -0.06 -28.25
N ASN A 81 12.80 -1.00 -27.51
CA ASN A 81 11.90 -2.03 -28.07
C ASN A 81 10.42 -1.59 -28.15
N THR A 82 10.00 -0.60 -27.36
CA THR A 82 8.58 -0.22 -27.22
C THR A 82 8.27 1.17 -27.75
N GLY A 83 9.23 2.08 -27.72
CA GLY A 83 9.02 3.49 -28.06
C GLY A 83 8.24 4.27 -27.01
N TYR A 84 8.05 3.75 -25.77
CA TYR A 84 7.40 4.48 -24.70
C TYR A 84 8.15 5.78 -24.36
N ASN A 85 7.40 6.81 -24.01
CA ASN A 85 7.90 8.13 -23.61
C ASN A 85 7.81 8.40 -22.09
N GLU A 86 7.49 7.40 -21.29
CA GLU A 86 7.45 7.46 -19.84
C GLU A 86 8.07 6.19 -19.24
N ILE A 87 8.89 6.38 -18.21
CA ILE A 87 9.44 5.32 -17.35
C ILE A 87 8.83 5.50 -15.97
N SER A 88 8.16 4.46 -15.45
CA SER A 88 7.60 4.43 -14.08
C SER A 88 8.46 3.58 -13.16
N LEU A 89 8.97 4.19 -12.09
CA LEU A 89 9.78 3.51 -11.07
C LEU A 89 8.87 2.83 -10.05
N MET A 90 8.71 1.53 -10.16
CA MET A 90 7.73 0.76 -9.37
C MET A 90 8.38 -0.04 -8.24
N SER A 91 7.78 0.07 -7.06
CA SER A 91 7.98 -0.83 -5.92
C SER A 91 6.86 -0.62 -4.91
N LEU A 92 6.88 -1.34 -3.79
CA LEU A 92 5.97 -1.09 -2.66
C LEU A 92 6.27 0.25 -1.94
N SER A 93 7.45 0.82 -2.14
CA SER A 93 7.87 2.10 -1.55
C SER A 93 9.07 2.66 -2.30
N SER A 94 8.86 3.25 -3.46
CA SER A 94 9.93 3.65 -4.39
C SER A 94 10.93 4.64 -3.77
N ALA A 95 10.47 5.51 -2.86
CA ALA A 95 11.34 6.42 -2.14
C ALA A 95 12.30 5.71 -1.14
N ASP A 96 12.08 4.43 -0.84
CA ASP A 96 12.94 3.63 0.03
C ASP A 96 14.07 2.91 -0.73
N TYR A 97 14.12 3.02 -2.05
CA TYR A 97 15.22 2.48 -2.84
C TYR A 97 16.53 3.18 -2.46
N SER A 98 17.54 2.39 -2.06
CA SER A 98 18.75 2.92 -1.43
C SER A 98 19.59 3.83 -2.33
N LYS A 99 19.49 3.63 -3.65
CA LYS A 99 20.22 4.38 -4.70
C LYS A 99 19.29 5.22 -5.58
N LEU A 100 18.16 5.69 -5.03
CA LEU A 100 17.18 6.45 -5.81
C LEU A 100 17.74 7.72 -6.47
N PRO A 101 18.52 8.58 -5.76
CA PRO A 101 19.10 9.76 -6.39
C PRO A 101 20.01 9.43 -7.57
N GLU A 102 20.90 8.45 -7.38
CA GLU A 102 21.85 7.96 -8.40
C GLU A 102 21.12 7.43 -9.63
N LEU A 103 20.12 6.56 -9.42
CA LEU A 103 19.32 6.01 -10.53
C LEU A 103 18.59 7.11 -11.30
N VAL A 104 17.99 8.07 -10.60
CA VAL A 104 17.29 9.18 -11.26
C VAL A 104 18.25 10.01 -12.10
N ASP A 105 19.46 10.31 -11.60
CA ASP A 105 20.47 11.04 -12.35
C ASP A 105 20.91 10.27 -13.60
N MET A 106 21.17 8.97 -13.49
CA MET A 106 21.52 8.11 -14.62
C MET A 106 20.42 8.07 -15.68
N LEU A 107 19.14 7.93 -15.28
CA LEU A 107 18.02 7.91 -16.22
C LEU A 107 17.82 9.28 -16.87
N MET A 108 17.90 10.38 -16.14
CA MET A 108 17.75 11.72 -16.69
C MET A 108 18.85 12.06 -17.69
N GLU A 109 20.10 11.65 -17.46
CA GLU A 109 21.20 11.85 -18.40
C GLU A 109 21.03 10.99 -19.67
N GLU A 110 20.69 9.71 -19.52
CA GLU A 110 20.49 8.80 -20.68
C GLU A 110 19.35 9.23 -21.59
N PHE A 111 18.27 9.78 -21.04
CA PHE A 111 17.05 10.06 -21.81
C PHE A 111 16.81 11.56 -22.05
N LYS A 112 17.73 12.44 -21.70
CA LYS A 112 17.58 13.91 -21.82
C LYS A 112 17.17 14.38 -23.24
N ASP A 113 17.76 13.77 -24.26
CA ASP A 113 17.54 14.13 -25.66
C ASP A 113 16.36 13.35 -26.28
N LYS A 114 15.81 12.37 -25.58
CA LYS A 114 14.74 11.48 -26.07
C LYS A 114 13.35 11.87 -25.56
N GLN A 115 13.27 12.94 -24.73
CA GLN A 115 12.01 13.38 -24.09
C GLN A 115 11.24 12.29 -23.35
N VAL A 116 11.94 11.32 -22.77
CA VAL A 116 11.34 10.30 -21.93
C VAL A 116 11.22 10.81 -20.52
N SER A 117 9.99 10.82 -19.99
CA SER A 117 9.73 11.24 -18.61
C SER A 117 9.96 10.10 -17.60
N VAL A 118 10.34 10.47 -16.40
CA VAL A 118 10.44 9.51 -15.27
C VAL A 118 9.31 9.80 -14.28
N SER A 119 8.59 8.80 -13.81
CA SER A 119 7.53 8.93 -12.80
C SER A 119 7.81 8.09 -11.56
N LEU A 120 7.44 8.64 -10.39
CA LEU A 120 7.60 8.04 -9.08
C LEU A 120 6.23 7.91 -8.40
N PRO A 121 5.48 6.83 -8.66
CA PRO A 121 4.09 6.71 -8.20
C PRO A 121 3.96 6.44 -6.70
N SER A 122 4.99 5.91 -6.04
CA SER A 122 4.93 5.45 -4.64
C SER A 122 5.89 6.22 -3.76
N LEU A 123 5.56 7.50 -3.51
CA LEU A 123 6.35 8.36 -2.62
C LEU A 123 5.82 8.29 -1.18
N ARG A 124 6.70 7.95 -0.25
CA ARG A 124 6.42 8.07 1.18
C ARG A 124 6.72 9.48 1.66
N ILE A 125 5.98 9.94 2.65
CA ILE A 125 6.09 11.29 3.23
C ILE A 125 7.46 11.49 3.86
N ASP A 126 7.91 10.54 4.68
CA ASP A 126 9.17 10.56 5.42
C ASP A 126 10.44 10.40 4.55
N SER A 127 10.28 10.03 3.29
CA SER A 127 11.35 9.85 2.32
C SER A 127 11.22 10.80 1.11
N PHE A 128 10.32 11.80 1.19
CA PHE A 128 10.09 12.74 0.11
C PHE A 128 11.28 13.68 -0.08
N SER A 129 11.98 13.55 -1.21
CA SER A 129 13.06 14.45 -1.64
C SER A 129 12.54 15.44 -2.67
N ILE A 130 12.59 16.73 -2.33
CA ILE A 130 12.18 17.79 -3.24
C ILE A 130 13.09 17.88 -4.47
N ASP A 131 14.38 17.59 -4.31
CA ASP A 131 15.33 17.65 -5.43
C ASP A 131 15.04 16.55 -6.44
N ILE A 132 14.71 15.34 -5.98
CA ILE A 132 14.27 14.25 -6.85
C ILE A 132 12.95 14.62 -7.54
N ALA A 133 11.98 15.15 -6.78
CA ALA A 133 10.70 15.56 -7.33
C ALA A 133 10.85 16.64 -8.41
N LYS A 134 11.71 17.63 -8.21
CA LYS A 134 12.01 18.67 -9.21
C LYS A 134 12.67 18.10 -10.46
N LYS A 135 13.65 17.19 -10.31
CA LYS A 135 14.31 16.55 -11.45
C LYS A 135 13.29 15.79 -12.32
N VAL A 136 12.48 14.93 -11.68
CA VAL A 136 11.46 14.12 -12.36
C VAL A 136 10.41 14.99 -13.07
N GLN A 137 10.09 16.16 -12.52
CA GLN A 137 9.08 17.06 -13.10
C GLN A 137 9.54 17.95 -14.25
N GLN A 138 10.82 17.97 -14.59
CA GLN A 138 11.33 18.78 -15.71
C GLN A 138 10.64 18.45 -17.03
N VAL A 139 10.19 17.19 -17.19
CA VAL A 139 9.52 16.74 -18.42
C VAL A 139 8.00 16.81 -18.30
N ARG A 140 7.42 16.41 -17.16
CA ARG A 140 5.95 16.42 -16.95
C ARG A 140 5.58 16.70 -15.50
N LYS A 141 4.69 17.69 -15.26
CA LYS A 141 4.13 17.94 -13.92
C LYS A 141 3.09 16.88 -13.57
N SER A 142 3.30 16.19 -12.43
CA SER A 142 2.33 15.28 -11.82
C SER A 142 1.75 15.88 -10.54
N GLY A 143 0.54 15.47 -10.15
CA GLY A 143 -0.03 15.78 -8.85
C GLY A 143 0.75 15.09 -7.73
N LEU A 144 0.79 15.71 -6.55
CA LEU A 144 1.40 15.12 -5.37
C LEU A 144 0.36 14.38 -4.53
N THR A 145 0.68 13.16 -4.16
CA THR A 145 -0.15 12.32 -3.32
C THR A 145 0.66 11.84 -2.13
N PHE A 146 0.14 12.08 -0.93
CA PHE A 146 0.71 11.61 0.32
C PHE A 146 -0.29 10.71 1.05
N ALA A 147 0.21 9.72 1.77
CA ALA A 147 -0.61 8.75 2.48
C ALA A 147 -0.25 8.72 3.98
N PRO A 148 -0.73 9.69 4.78
CA PRO A 148 -0.59 9.63 6.23
C PRO A 148 -1.38 8.47 6.84
N GLU A 149 -2.43 8.00 6.17
CA GLU A 149 -3.32 6.87 6.48
C GLU A 149 -4.25 7.10 7.68
N ALA A 150 -3.87 7.96 8.65
CA ALA A 150 -4.69 8.28 9.81
C ALA A 150 -4.55 9.74 10.24
N GLY A 151 -5.58 10.28 10.90
CA GLY A 151 -5.68 11.69 11.26
C GLY A 151 -4.79 12.09 12.42
N THR A 152 -4.66 11.25 13.44
CA THR A 152 -3.87 11.54 14.64
C THR A 152 -2.55 10.80 14.68
N GLN A 153 -1.57 11.31 15.46
CA GLN A 153 -0.31 10.61 15.68
C GLN A 153 -0.56 9.26 16.36
N ARG A 154 -1.41 9.24 17.38
CA ARG A 154 -1.80 8.00 18.07
C ARG A 154 -2.23 6.93 17.08
N MET A 155 -3.12 7.27 16.16
CA MET A 155 -3.62 6.29 15.19
C MET A 155 -2.56 5.91 14.15
N ARG A 156 -1.66 6.83 13.75
CA ARG A 156 -0.50 6.48 12.90
C ARG A 156 0.45 5.51 13.61
N ASP A 157 0.60 5.63 14.93
CA ASP A 157 1.40 4.71 15.74
C ASP A 157 0.71 3.34 15.89
N VAL A 158 -0.61 3.31 16.12
CA VAL A 158 -1.42 2.08 16.11
C VAL A 158 -1.20 1.27 14.83
N ILE A 159 -1.24 1.92 13.69
CA ILE A 159 -1.05 1.24 12.39
C ILE A 159 0.42 1.08 11.99
N ASN A 160 1.36 1.51 12.83
CA ASN A 160 2.80 1.51 12.58
C ASN A 160 3.18 2.15 11.24
N LYS A 161 2.58 3.31 10.93
CA LYS A 161 2.87 4.01 9.67
C LYS A 161 4.26 4.63 9.65
N GLY A 162 4.78 5.02 10.83
CA GLY A 162 6.11 5.62 11.00
C GLY A 162 6.27 6.94 10.23
N VAL A 163 5.21 7.77 10.26
CA VAL A 163 5.17 9.12 9.67
C VAL A 163 4.56 10.05 10.69
N SER A 164 5.22 11.17 10.96
CA SER A 164 4.72 12.21 11.86
C SER A 164 3.90 13.28 11.13
N GLU A 165 3.21 14.13 11.88
CA GLU A 165 2.56 15.33 11.34
C GLU A 165 3.60 16.29 10.77
N GLU A 166 4.73 16.43 11.47
CA GLU A 166 5.86 17.27 11.06
C GLU A 166 6.43 16.81 9.71
N ASP A 167 6.58 15.50 9.48
CA ASP A 167 7.01 14.96 8.18
C ASP A 167 6.05 15.37 7.06
N LEU A 168 4.73 15.26 7.31
CA LEU A 168 3.73 15.66 6.32
C LEU A 168 3.80 17.17 6.02
N LEU A 169 3.85 17.99 7.05
CA LEU A 169 3.91 19.46 6.87
C LEU A 169 5.22 19.88 6.22
N ALA A 170 6.35 19.24 6.53
CA ALA A 170 7.63 19.49 5.86
C ALA A 170 7.59 19.11 4.37
N ALA A 171 7.01 17.93 4.04
CA ALA A 171 6.84 17.51 2.65
C ALA A 171 5.93 18.50 1.88
N CYS A 172 4.81 18.91 2.46
CA CYS A 172 3.91 19.90 1.87
C CYS A 172 4.59 21.29 1.73
N THR A 173 5.38 21.73 2.72
CA THR A 173 6.16 22.97 2.64
C THR A 173 7.08 22.96 1.43
N ASN A 174 7.83 21.89 1.27
CA ASN A 174 8.75 21.73 0.14
C ASN A 174 8.02 21.73 -1.20
N ALA A 175 6.86 21.06 -1.26
CA ALA A 175 6.01 21.02 -2.43
C ALA A 175 5.51 22.43 -2.81
N PHE A 176 4.93 23.16 -1.86
CA PHE A 176 4.37 24.50 -2.12
C PHE A 176 5.45 25.52 -2.50
N LYS A 177 6.62 25.50 -1.85
CA LYS A 177 7.78 26.32 -2.24
C LYS A 177 8.26 26.03 -3.66
N SER A 178 7.98 24.83 -4.18
CA SER A 178 8.36 24.42 -5.53
C SER A 178 7.23 24.59 -6.57
N GLY A 179 6.14 25.25 -6.15
CA GLY A 179 5.06 25.68 -7.06
C GLY A 179 3.92 24.71 -7.24
N TRP A 180 3.81 23.68 -6.40
CA TRP A 180 2.57 22.89 -6.32
C TRP A 180 1.48 23.68 -5.60
N ASN A 181 0.23 23.55 -6.07
CA ASN A 181 -0.94 24.16 -5.45
C ASN A 181 -1.96 23.13 -4.96
N THR A 182 -1.79 21.87 -5.34
CA THR A 182 -2.72 20.80 -5.02
C THR A 182 -1.99 19.62 -4.40
N VAL A 183 -2.53 19.12 -3.29
CA VAL A 183 -2.06 17.90 -2.61
C VAL A 183 -3.24 16.96 -2.40
N LYS A 184 -3.04 15.67 -2.68
CA LYS A 184 -3.99 14.62 -2.34
C LYS A 184 -3.50 13.84 -1.13
N LEU A 185 -4.37 13.67 -0.14
CA LEU A 185 -4.09 12.94 1.10
C LEU A 185 -4.95 11.67 1.15
N TYR A 186 -4.32 10.53 1.33
CA TYR A 186 -4.99 9.25 1.54
C TYR A 186 -5.09 8.91 3.03
N PHE A 187 -6.30 8.47 3.42
CA PHE A 187 -6.60 8.01 4.78
C PHE A 187 -7.41 6.72 4.73
N MET A 188 -7.45 6.04 5.87
CA MET A 188 -8.38 4.95 6.14
C MET A 188 -9.29 5.31 7.30
N MET A 189 -10.52 4.78 7.31
CA MET A 189 -11.44 4.81 8.45
C MET A 189 -11.89 3.39 8.80
N GLY A 190 -12.33 3.19 10.05
CA GLY A 190 -12.69 1.87 10.55
C GLY A 190 -11.51 1.05 11.05
N LEU A 191 -10.39 1.69 11.35
CA LEU A 191 -9.19 1.07 11.91
C LEU A 191 -9.43 0.53 13.33
N PRO A 192 -8.69 -0.50 13.77
CA PRO A 192 -8.73 -0.94 15.16
C PRO A 192 -8.43 0.21 16.14
N THR A 193 -9.20 0.31 17.20
CA THR A 193 -9.10 1.35 18.27
C THR A 193 -9.39 2.79 17.83
N GLU A 194 -9.89 3.02 16.60
CA GLU A 194 -10.20 4.33 16.07
C GLU A 194 -11.36 4.99 16.83
N THR A 195 -11.19 6.27 17.20
CA THR A 195 -12.20 7.11 17.86
C THR A 195 -12.67 8.23 16.92
N ASP A 196 -13.70 8.97 17.34
CA ASP A 196 -14.20 10.14 16.58
C ASP A 196 -13.16 11.28 16.56
N GLU A 197 -12.31 11.39 17.59
CA GLU A 197 -11.19 12.33 17.61
C GLU A 197 -10.14 12.00 16.52
N ASP A 198 -9.91 10.70 16.26
CA ASP A 198 -9.00 10.29 15.18
C ASP A 198 -9.54 10.65 13.80
N LEU A 199 -10.87 10.54 13.64
CA LEU A 199 -11.54 10.98 12.41
C LEU A 199 -11.50 12.51 12.26
N ALA A 200 -11.74 13.26 13.34
CA ALA A 200 -11.63 14.72 13.33
C ALA A 200 -10.20 15.14 12.95
N GLY A 201 -9.18 14.43 13.40
CA GLY A 201 -7.79 14.66 13.02
C GLY A 201 -7.53 14.59 11.52
N ILE A 202 -8.34 13.86 10.75
CA ILE A 202 -8.25 13.86 9.27
C ILE A 202 -8.62 15.23 8.70
N ALA A 203 -9.71 15.82 9.20
CA ALA A 203 -10.12 17.17 8.80
C ALA A 203 -9.08 18.21 9.23
N ASP A 204 -8.59 18.14 10.47
CA ASP A 204 -7.58 19.04 11.02
C ASP A 204 -6.30 19.05 10.16
N LEU A 205 -5.79 17.87 9.78
CA LEU A 205 -4.63 17.78 8.90
C LEU A 205 -4.89 18.42 7.53
N ALA A 206 -6.08 18.23 6.95
CA ALA A 206 -6.43 18.85 5.68
C ALA A 206 -6.46 20.37 5.77
N TYR A 207 -7.01 20.93 6.86
CA TYR A 207 -7.01 22.38 7.10
C TYR A 207 -5.60 22.90 7.34
N LYS A 208 -4.77 22.22 8.16
CA LYS A 208 -3.37 22.59 8.38
C LYS A 208 -2.59 22.65 7.06
N VAL A 209 -2.76 21.68 6.17
CA VAL A 209 -2.09 21.67 4.86
C VAL A 209 -2.59 22.81 3.97
N LEU A 210 -3.89 23.12 3.99
CA LEU A 210 -4.44 24.23 3.22
C LEU A 210 -3.95 25.60 3.74
N ASP A 211 -3.93 25.79 5.06
CA ASP A 211 -3.41 26.99 5.69
C ASP A 211 -1.91 27.19 5.42
N LEU A 212 -1.14 26.09 5.52
CA LEU A 212 0.29 26.08 5.17
C LEU A 212 0.54 26.56 3.73
N HIS A 213 -0.30 26.13 2.76
CA HIS A 213 -0.20 26.63 1.39
C HIS A 213 -0.38 28.14 1.34
N ARG A 214 -1.40 28.67 2.02
CA ARG A 214 -1.68 30.11 2.06
C ARG A 214 -0.53 30.89 2.68
N ASP A 215 0.03 30.39 3.78
CA ASP A 215 1.10 31.06 4.52
C ASP A 215 2.41 31.11 3.71
N ILE A 216 2.71 30.06 2.94
CA ILE A 216 3.92 29.98 2.11
C ILE A 216 3.77 30.83 0.83
N THR A 217 2.63 30.74 0.16
CA THR A 217 2.46 31.31 -1.18
C THR A 217 1.81 32.70 -1.17
N GLY A 218 1.17 33.11 -0.08
CA GLY A 218 0.31 34.30 -0.01
C GLY A 218 -0.99 34.19 -0.84
N LYS A 219 -1.27 33.01 -1.44
CA LYS A 219 -2.39 32.81 -2.37
C LYS A 219 -3.49 31.94 -1.75
N ARG A 220 -4.72 32.11 -2.27
CA ARG A 220 -5.90 31.34 -1.85
C ARG A 220 -6.34 30.31 -2.90
N ASN A 221 -5.45 29.93 -3.82
CA ASN A 221 -5.71 28.96 -4.88
C ASN A 221 -5.21 27.53 -4.55
N GLY A 222 -4.74 27.31 -3.34
CA GLY A 222 -4.40 25.98 -2.85
C GLY A 222 -5.63 25.08 -2.74
N SER A 223 -5.46 23.79 -2.98
CA SER A 223 -6.51 22.77 -2.79
C SER A 223 -5.97 21.49 -2.19
N VAL A 224 -6.79 20.86 -1.35
CA VAL A 224 -6.49 19.58 -0.72
C VAL A 224 -7.59 18.58 -1.09
N THR A 225 -7.21 17.42 -1.59
CA THR A 225 -8.15 16.31 -1.79
C THR A 225 -7.95 15.28 -0.68
N VAL A 226 -8.95 15.10 0.16
CA VAL A 226 -9.00 14.06 1.19
C VAL A 226 -9.69 12.84 0.58
N SER A 227 -8.97 11.74 0.42
CA SER A 227 -9.50 10.48 -0.10
C SER A 227 -9.42 9.42 0.98
N VAL A 228 -10.57 8.94 1.42
CA VAL A 228 -10.69 8.00 2.55
C VAL A 228 -11.18 6.66 2.04
N SER A 229 -10.38 5.62 2.27
CA SER A 229 -10.78 4.25 2.05
C SER A 229 -11.31 3.64 3.33
N PHE A 230 -12.14 2.62 3.17
CA PHE A 230 -12.63 1.84 4.27
C PHE A 230 -11.65 0.72 4.60
N PHE A 231 -11.34 0.54 5.90
CA PHE A 231 -10.41 -0.49 6.32
C PHE A 231 -10.99 -1.88 6.10
N VAL A 232 -10.28 -2.70 5.35
CA VAL A 232 -10.58 -4.12 5.13
C VAL A 232 -9.46 -4.94 5.76
N PRO A 233 -9.73 -5.73 6.81
CA PRO A 233 -8.74 -6.61 7.42
C PRO A 233 -8.20 -7.60 6.38
N LYS A 234 -6.88 -7.67 6.23
CA LYS A 234 -6.23 -8.56 5.25
C LYS A 234 -5.63 -9.77 5.96
N THR A 235 -5.66 -10.90 5.26
CA THR A 235 -5.00 -12.15 5.71
C THR A 235 -3.49 -11.96 5.82
N HIS A 236 -2.83 -12.75 6.66
CA HIS A 236 -1.38 -12.69 6.89
C HIS A 236 -0.88 -11.30 7.33
N SER A 237 -1.75 -10.47 7.92
CA SER A 237 -1.38 -9.21 8.54
C SER A 237 -1.66 -9.25 10.05
N PRO A 238 -1.06 -8.37 10.86
CA PRO A 238 -1.40 -8.24 12.28
C PRO A 238 -2.90 -8.08 12.54
N TYR A 239 -3.65 -7.51 11.61
CA TYR A 239 -5.08 -7.27 11.74
C TYR A 239 -5.98 -8.39 11.18
N GLN A 240 -5.42 -9.56 10.83
CA GLN A 240 -6.18 -10.68 10.26
C GLN A 240 -7.27 -11.22 11.18
N TRP A 241 -7.14 -11.05 12.49
CA TRP A 241 -8.14 -11.48 13.49
C TRP A 241 -9.24 -10.45 13.72
N TYR A 242 -9.00 -9.18 13.35
CA TYR A 242 -9.95 -8.09 13.57
C TYR A 242 -11.17 -8.22 12.66
N GLY A 243 -12.37 -8.01 13.24
CA GLY A 243 -13.62 -7.92 12.50
C GLY A 243 -13.81 -6.53 11.91
N GLN A 244 -14.23 -6.45 10.66
CA GLN A 244 -14.59 -5.17 10.04
C GLN A 244 -15.78 -4.52 10.79
N GLN A 245 -15.80 -3.20 10.85
CA GLN A 245 -16.91 -2.47 11.43
C GLN A 245 -18.20 -2.62 10.61
N ASP A 246 -19.33 -2.34 11.25
CA ASP A 246 -20.65 -2.36 10.63
C ASP A 246 -20.79 -1.31 9.51
N VAL A 247 -21.55 -1.59 8.49
CA VAL A 247 -21.79 -0.66 7.38
C VAL A 247 -22.47 0.63 7.86
N GLU A 248 -23.42 0.51 8.80
CA GLU A 248 -24.10 1.66 9.40
C GLU A 248 -23.11 2.54 10.17
N GLU A 249 -22.20 1.95 10.91
CA GLU A 249 -21.15 2.68 11.63
C GLU A 249 -20.20 3.39 10.66
N ILE A 250 -19.86 2.76 9.55
CA ILE A 250 -19.06 3.38 8.50
C ILE A 250 -19.77 4.57 7.89
N HIS A 251 -21.04 4.43 7.55
CA HIS A 251 -21.85 5.54 7.03
C HIS A 251 -21.97 6.67 8.06
N ARG A 252 -22.07 6.35 9.37
CA ARG A 252 -22.03 7.35 10.44
C ARG A 252 -20.70 8.12 10.42
N LYS A 253 -19.59 7.41 10.37
CA LYS A 253 -18.24 7.98 10.34
C LYS A 253 -18.01 8.83 9.08
N GLN A 254 -18.47 8.37 7.92
CA GLN A 254 -18.39 9.13 6.66
C GLN A 254 -19.16 10.46 6.76
N ARG A 255 -20.40 10.42 7.31
CA ARG A 255 -21.21 11.64 7.53
C ARG A 255 -20.55 12.56 8.56
N TYR A 256 -20.02 12.00 9.64
CA TYR A 256 -19.31 12.77 10.66
C TYR A 256 -18.12 13.52 10.07
N LEU A 257 -17.22 12.82 9.38
CA LEU A 257 -16.06 13.47 8.75
C LEU A 257 -16.48 14.51 7.70
N LYS A 258 -17.53 14.21 6.91
CA LYS A 258 -18.08 15.17 5.94
C LYS A 258 -18.57 16.44 6.62
N SER A 259 -19.18 16.35 7.81
CA SER A 259 -19.69 17.51 8.55
C SER A 259 -18.58 18.44 9.07
N LEU A 260 -17.36 17.92 9.24
CA LEU A 260 -16.19 18.68 9.68
C LEU A 260 -15.48 19.42 8.53
N ILE A 261 -15.71 19.01 7.27
CA ILE A 261 -15.05 19.59 6.10
C ILE A 261 -16.00 20.58 5.40
N ASN A 262 -15.88 21.85 5.77
CA ASN A 262 -16.75 22.94 5.27
C ASN A 262 -15.96 24.00 4.47
N ASN A 263 -14.99 23.56 3.66
CA ASN A 263 -14.16 24.48 2.87
C ASN A 263 -14.16 24.06 1.40
N ARG A 264 -14.50 25.01 0.50
CA ARG A 264 -14.55 24.75 -0.95
C ARG A 264 -13.24 24.30 -1.58
N ASN A 265 -12.11 24.55 -0.91
CA ASN A 265 -10.78 24.16 -1.37
C ASN A 265 -10.35 22.79 -0.81
N ILE A 266 -11.22 22.13 -0.03
CA ILE A 266 -11.01 20.77 0.45
C ILE A 266 -12.08 19.88 -0.17
N SER A 267 -11.68 18.95 -1.03
CA SER A 267 -12.55 17.95 -1.63
C SER A 267 -12.49 16.65 -0.82
N TYR A 268 -13.63 16.12 -0.40
CA TYR A 268 -13.71 14.87 0.34
C TYR A 268 -14.30 13.77 -0.55
N HIS A 269 -13.55 12.68 -0.72
CA HIS A 269 -13.96 11.48 -1.43
C HIS A 269 -13.82 10.28 -0.52
N TYR A 270 -14.71 9.32 -0.63
CA TYR A 270 -14.68 8.08 0.13
C TYR A 270 -15.18 6.91 -0.71
N HIS A 271 -14.72 5.70 -0.35
CA HIS A 271 -15.20 4.47 -0.96
C HIS A 271 -16.58 4.09 -0.40
N ASP A 272 -17.37 3.44 -1.21
CA ASP A 272 -18.67 2.93 -0.82
C ASP A 272 -18.56 1.85 0.27
N GLY A 273 -19.38 1.97 1.33
CA GLY A 273 -19.33 1.08 2.48
C GLY A 273 -19.77 -0.35 2.15
N TYR A 274 -20.77 -0.51 1.26
CA TYR A 274 -21.27 -1.83 0.87
C TYR A 274 -20.25 -2.62 0.04
N THR A 275 -19.56 -1.94 -0.88
CA THR A 275 -18.47 -2.53 -1.65
C THR A 275 -17.34 -3.00 -0.72
N GLY A 276 -16.94 -2.16 0.24
CA GLY A 276 -15.92 -2.51 1.24
C GLY A 276 -16.34 -3.68 2.15
N TYR A 277 -17.63 -3.78 2.46
CA TYR A 277 -18.16 -4.90 3.24
C TYR A 277 -18.09 -6.22 2.47
N MET A 278 -18.49 -6.22 1.20
CA MET A 278 -18.34 -7.41 0.35
C MET A 278 -16.86 -7.78 0.15
N GLU A 279 -15.98 -6.81 -0.05
CA GLU A 279 -14.54 -7.05 -0.12
C GLU A 279 -14.03 -7.77 1.15
N ALA A 280 -14.45 -7.33 2.34
CA ALA A 280 -14.06 -7.97 3.59
C ALA A 280 -14.59 -9.40 3.72
N ALA A 281 -15.83 -9.66 3.28
CA ALA A 281 -16.41 -11.00 3.30
C ALA A 281 -15.58 -11.95 2.44
N PHE A 282 -15.17 -11.54 1.24
CA PHE A 282 -14.34 -12.36 0.34
C PHE A 282 -12.89 -12.44 0.80
N ALA A 283 -12.29 -11.33 1.25
CA ALA A 283 -10.90 -11.32 1.72
C ALA A 283 -10.66 -12.21 2.94
N ARG A 284 -11.67 -12.41 3.78
CA ARG A 284 -11.61 -13.21 5.02
C ARG A 284 -12.39 -14.51 4.93
N GLY A 285 -12.95 -14.80 3.77
CA GLY A 285 -13.78 -15.95 3.50
C GLY A 285 -13.03 -17.26 3.34
N ASP A 286 -13.80 -18.30 3.04
CA ASP A 286 -13.29 -19.62 2.76
C ASP A 286 -13.93 -20.22 1.48
N ARG A 287 -13.65 -21.49 1.18
CA ARG A 287 -14.11 -22.17 -0.05
C ARG A 287 -15.62 -22.21 -0.23
N ARG A 288 -16.41 -22.03 0.83
CA ARG A 288 -17.89 -21.97 0.75
C ARG A 288 -18.36 -20.83 -0.12
N LEU A 289 -17.57 -19.72 -0.18
CA LEU A 289 -17.89 -18.54 -0.97
C LEU A 289 -17.86 -18.77 -2.49
N SER A 290 -17.24 -19.87 -2.96
CA SER A 290 -17.26 -20.21 -4.38
C SER A 290 -18.68 -20.37 -4.93
N LYS A 291 -19.59 -20.93 -4.12
CA LYS A 291 -21.00 -21.07 -4.49
C LYS A 291 -21.72 -19.71 -4.58
N VAL A 292 -21.37 -18.79 -3.68
CA VAL A 292 -21.91 -17.41 -3.69
C VAL A 292 -21.50 -16.70 -4.98
N LEU A 293 -20.23 -16.82 -5.39
CA LEU A 293 -19.73 -16.22 -6.65
C LEU A 293 -20.53 -16.74 -7.85
N VAL A 294 -20.77 -18.06 -7.94
CA VAL A 294 -21.55 -18.66 -9.02
C VAL A 294 -22.99 -18.11 -9.01
N LYS A 295 -23.64 -18.08 -7.84
CA LYS A 295 -24.99 -17.55 -7.69
C LYS A 295 -25.13 -16.08 -8.06
N ALA A 296 -24.17 -15.25 -7.64
CA ALA A 296 -24.15 -13.84 -7.99
C ALA A 296 -23.96 -13.66 -9.50
N TRP A 297 -23.05 -14.42 -10.13
CA TRP A 297 -22.84 -14.40 -11.57
C TRP A 297 -24.10 -14.85 -12.35
N GLU A 298 -24.75 -15.97 -11.94
CA GLU A 298 -26.04 -16.43 -12.53
C GLU A 298 -27.13 -15.37 -12.41
N ALA A 299 -27.13 -14.58 -11.31
CA ALA A 299 -28.04 -13.47 -11.09
C ALA A 299 -27.67 -12.18 -11.85
N GLY A 300 -26.59 -12.18 -12.62
CA GLY A 300 -26.19 -11.08 -13.50
C GLY A 300 -25.15 -10.13 -12.93
N CYS A 301 -24.57 -10.40 -11.75
CA CYS A 301 -23.45 -9.62 -11.21
C CYS A 301 -22.23 -9.74 -12.11
N LYS A 302 -21.80 -8.61 -12.69
CA LYS A 302 -20.62 -8.48 -13.56
C LYS A 302 -20.05 -7.08 -13.42
N PHE A 303 -18.72 -6.97 -13.50
CA PHE A 303 -18.01 -5.70 -13.40
C PHE A 303 -18.23 -4.95 -12.07
N ASP A 304 -18.42 -5.68 -10.97
CA ASP A 304 -18.74 -5.15 -9.64
C ASP A 304 -17.64 -4.25 -9.03
N GLY A 305 -16.46 -4.16 -9.66
CA GLY A 305 -15.45 -3.16 -9.34
C GLY A 305 -15.83 -1.72 -9.73
N TRP A 306 -16.90 -1.54 -10.52
CA TRP A 306 -17.42 -0.24 -10.91
C TRP A 306 -18.74 0.00 -10.18
N THR A 307 -18.86 1.14 -9.51
CA THR A 307 -19.99 1.46 -8.64
C THR A 307 -21.35 1.35 -9.37
N GLU A 308 -21.40 1.71 -10.64
CA GLU A 308 -22.62 1.64 -11.46
C GLU A 308 -23.09 0.22 -11.77
N PHE A 309 -22.22 -0.77 -11.65
CA PHE A 309 -22.55 -2.19 -11.88
C PHE A 309 -22.69 -2.99 -10.59
N PHE A 310 -22.22 -2.45 -9.47
CA PHE A 310 -22.28 -3.14 -8.19
C PHE A 310 -23.73 -3.15 -7.65
N ASN A 311 -24.27 -4.35 -7.41
CA ASN A 311 -25.61 -4.54 -6.85
C ASN A 311 -25.54 -5.29 -5.52
N TYR A 312 -25.57 -4.54 -4.43
CA TYR A 312 -25.46 -5.06 -3.08
C TYR A 312 -26.55 -6.08 -2.72
N GLU A 313 -27.81 -5.78 -3.07
CA GLU A 313 -28.95 -6.64 -2.75
C GLU A 313 -28.86 -8.01 -3.46
N THR A 314 -28.37 -8.03 -4.70
CA THR A 314 -28.13 -9.27 -5.43
C THR A 314 -27.04 -10.11 -4.77
N TRP A 315 -25.97 -9.48 -4.26
CA TRP A 315 -24.95 -10.18 -3.48
C TRP A 315 -25.49 -10.75 -2.18
N LEU A 316 -26.30 -9.97 -1.41
CA LEU A 316 -26.94 -10.48 -0.18
C LEU A 316 -27.84 -11.68 -0.45
N LYS A 317 -28.63 -11.60 -1.54
CA LYS A 317 -29.45 -12.72 -1.96
C LYS A 317 -28.63 -13.96 -2.32
N ALA A 318 -27.52 -13.80 -3.04
CA ALA A 318 -26.63 -14.91 -3.40
C ALA A 318 -26.03 -15.59 -2.15
N PHE A 319 -25.68 -14.82 -1.12
CA PHE A 319 -25.26 -15.35 0.18
C PHE A 319 -26.39 -16.14 0.85
N ALA A 320 -27.59 -15.57 0.93
CA ALA A 320 -28.76 -16.20 1.53
C ALA A 320 -29.15 -17.50 0.80
N ASP A 321 -29.16 -17.50 -0.53
CA ASP A 321 -29.44 -18.70 -1.36
C ASP A 321 -28.42 -19.83 -1.14
N CYS A 322 -27.23 -19.50 -0.65
CA CYS A 322 -26.20 -20.47 -0.26
C CYS A 322 -26.26 -20.86 1.23
N GLY A 323 -27.19 -20.31 2.01
CA GLY A 323 -27.27 -20.50 3.46
C GLY A 323 -26.10 -19.89 4.22
N LEU A 324 -25.54 -18.79 3.71
CA LEU A 324 -24.38 -18.09 4.27
C LEU A 324 -24.74 -16.66 4.62
N ASP A 325 -24.03 -16.10 5.62
CA ASP A 325 -24.13 -14.70 6.04
C ASP A 325 -22.76 -14.03 5.78
N PRO A 326 -22.68 -12.93 4.98
CA PRO A 326 -21.45 -12.21 4.78
C PRO A 326 -20.86 -11.63 6.09
N ALA A 327 -21.71 -11.33 7.10
CA ALA A 327 -21.27 -10.83 8.40
C ALA A 327 -20.39 -11.84 9.14
N TYR A 328 -20.67 -13.14 9.00
CA TYR A 328 -19.83 -14.18 9.59
C TYR A 328 -18.37 -14.11 9.13
N PHE A 329 -18.16 -13.74 7.88
CA PHE A 329 -16.82 -13.63 7.30
C PHE A 329 -16.19 -12.25 7.56
N ALA A 330 -16.93 -11.18 7.31
CA ALA A 330 -16.42 -9.81 7.36
C ALA A 330 -16.26 -9.28 8.79
N ARG A 331 -17.29 -9.45 9.64
CA ARG A 331 -17.44 -8.69 10.90
C ARG A 331 -16.95 -9.42 12.15
N ARG A 332 -16.87 -10.75 12.10
CA ARG A 332 -16.48 -11.53 13.26
C ARG A 332 -14.99 -11.32 13.60
N THR A 333 -14.69 -10.86 14.80
CA THR A 333 -13.37 -10.97 15.38
C THR A 333 -13.08 -12.43 15.66
N ARG A 334 -11.91 -12.91 15.30
CA ARG A 334 -11.48 -14.31 15.45
C ARG A 334 -10.52 -14.42 16.61
N ASP A 335 -10.57 -15.53 17.32
CA ASP A 335 -9.62 -15.84 18.37
C ASP A 335 -8.24 -16.15 17.79
N PHE A 336 -7.19 -15.85 18.54
CA PHE A 336 -5.81 -16.09 18.11
C PHE A 336 -5.50 -17.57 17.88
N ASP A 337 -6.16 -18.45 18.63
CA ASP A 337 -5.98 -19.90 18.56
C ASP A 337 -6.94 -20.58 17.58
N GLU A 338 -7.86 -19.82 16.98
CA GLU A 338 -8.77 -20.33 15.94
C GLU A 338 -8.00 -20.66 14.66
N PRO A 339 -8.22 -21.84 14.04
CA PRO A 339 -7.72 -22.11 12.70
C PRO A 339 -8.30 -21.14 11.67
N LEU A 340 -7.42 -20.46 10.94
CA LEU A 340 -7.84 -19.50 9.93
C LEU A 340 -7.94 -20.17 8.55
N PRO A 341 -8.88 -19.76 7.69
CA PRO A 341 -9.07 -20.35 6.35
C PRO A 341 -7.82 -20.35 5.46
N TRP A 342 -6.87 -19.46 5.72
CA TRP A 342 -5.61 -19.29 4.98
C TRP A 342 -4.38 -19.89 5.67
N ASP A 343 -4.52 -20.59 6.80
CA ASP A 343 -3.38 -21.16 7.55
C ASP A 343 -2.58 -22.20 6.77
N HIS A 344 -3.19 -22.79 5.75
CA HIS A 344 -2.53 -23.71 4.84
C HIS A 344 -1.62 -23.03 3.80
N LEU A 345 -1.62 -21.69 3.75
CA LEU A 345 -0.73 -20.89 2.90
C LEU A 345 0.37 -20.30 3.80
N ASP A 346 1.53 -20.92 3.82
CA ASP A 346 2.64 -20.47 4.65
C ASP A 346 3.39 -19.33 3.96
N CYS A 347 3.24 -18.13 4.49
CA CYS A 347 3.98 -16.95 4.02
C CYS A 347 5.30 -16.74 4.78
N THR A 348 5.70 -17.67 5.63
CA THR A 348 6.91 -17.67 6.49
C THR A 348 6.93 -16.56 7.57
N VAL A 349 5.95 -15.67 7.60
CA VAL A 349 5.76 -14.74 8.71
C VAL A 349 5.03 -15.47 9.83
N SER A 350 5.68 -15.66 10.97
CA SER A 350 5.12 -16.44 12.06
C SER A 350 3.86 -15.79 12.66
N LYS A 351 2.86 -16.61 13.02
CA LYS A 351 1.67 -16.13 13.75
C LYS A 351 2.05 -15.43 15.07
N ALA A 352 3.08 -15.90 15.75
CA ALA A 352 3.59 -15.27 16.98
C ALA A 352 4.05 -13.82 16.74
N PHE A 353 4.71 -13.55 15.60
CA PHE A 353 5.08 -12.20 15.21
C PHE A 353 3.83 -11.35 14.93
N LEU A 354 2.87 -11.85 14.17
CA LEU A 354 1.65 -11.12 13.84
C LEU A 354 0.82 -10.80 15.10
N LYS A 355 0.74 -11.74 16.05
CA LYS A 355 0.07 -11.53 17.34
C LYS A 355 0.78 -10.46 18.17
N ARG A 356 2.10 -10.51 18.29
CA ARG A 356 2.87 -9.47 18.97
C ARG A 356 2.67 -8.09 18.33
N GLU A 357 2.63 -7.99 17.02
CA GLU A 357 2.35 -6.73 16.34
C GLU A 357 0.92 -6.24 16.56
N TRP A 358 -0.04 -7.13 16.74
CA TRP A 358 -1.38 -6.76 17.20
C TRP A 358 -1.37 -6.16 18.60
N GLU A 359 -0.68 -6.80 19.55
CA GLU A 359 -0.52 -6.32 20.93
C GLU A 359 0.16 -4.94 20.95
N GLN A 360 1.24 -4.77 20.18
CA GLN A 360 1.89 -3.45 20.01
C GLN A 360 0.94 -2.40 19.40
N ALA A 361 0.01 -2.80 18.52
CA ALA A 361 -0.98 -1.89 17.94
C ALA A 361 -1.95 -1.37 19.02
N VAL A 362 -2.45 -2.25 19.88
CA VAL A 362 -3.39 -1.88 20.97
C VAL A 362 -2.75 -0.84 21.90
N ASP A 363 -1.44 -0.99 22.17
CA ASP A 363 -0.67 -0.09 23.03
C ASP A 363 -0.11 1.14 22.27
N ALA A 364 -0.41 1.28 20.97
CA ALA A 364 0.13 2.32 20.09
C ALA A 364 1.67 2.38 20.07
N ASN A 365 2.36 1.26 20.33
CA ASN A 365 3.81 1.16 20.32
C ASN A 365 4.35 0.98 18.89
N LEU A 366 5.45 1.65 18.57
CA LEU A 366 6.09 1.54 17.26
C LEU A 366 7.02 0.33 17.17
N THR A 367 7.03 -0.31 16.00
CA THR A 367 8.00 -1.33 15.60
C THR A 367 8.87 -0.77 14.47
N SER A 368 10.18 -0.64 14.73
CA SER A 368 11.11 -0.07 13.75
C SER A 368 11.35 -0.99 12.56
N ASP A 369 11.69 -0.39 11.40
CA ASP A 369 12.10 -1.11 10.20
C ASP A 369 13.41 -1.88 10.44
N CYS A 370 13.44 -3.18 10.13
CA CYS A 370 14.62 -4.02 10.29
C CYS A 370 15.76 -3.69 9.30
N ARG A 371 15.54 -2.83 8.30
CA ARG A 371 16.62 -2.24 7.48
C ARG A 371 17.44 -1.18 8.24
N ARG A 372 16.86 -0.61 9.30
CA ARG A 372 17.45 0.50 10.07
C ARG A 372 17.75 0.14 11.51
N GLY A 373 17.57 -1.12 11.89
CA GLY A 373 17.75 -1.59 13.26
C GLY A 373 17.77 -3.11 13.37
N PRO A 374 17.75 -3.65 14.59
CA PRO A 374 17.83 -5.08 14.82
C PRO A 374 16.61 -5.82 14.23
N CYS A 375 16.83 -7.09 13.89
CA CYS A 375 15.78 -7.99 13.43
C CYS A 375 14.62 -8.05 14.43
N LYS A 376 13.38 -8.03 13.93
CA LYS A 376 12.16 -8.06 14.73
C LYS A 376 11.56 -9.47 14.90
N GLY A 377 12.25 -10.49 14.42
CA GLY A 377 11.85 -11.89 14.64
C GLY A 377 10.57 -12.29 13.90
N CYS A 378 10.38 -11.81 12.66
CA CYS A 378 9.23 -12.23 11.83
C CYS A 378 9.39 -13.64 11.24
N ASN A 379 10.56 -14.25 11.34
CA ASN A 379 10.96 -15.57 10.88
C ASN A 379 11.26 -15.71 9.37
N VAL A 380 10.97 -14.72 8.54
CA VAL A 380 11.09 -14.83 7.07
C VAL A 380 12.51 -15.10 6.59
N CYS A 381 13.50 -14.34 7.11
CA CYS A 381 14.89 -14.48 6.65
C CYS A 381 15.51 -15.81 6.99
N PRO A 382 15.42 -16.34 8.23
CA PRO A 382 15.95 -17.66 8.55
C PRO A 382 15.21 -18.79 7.82
N GLU A 383 13.88 -18.75 7.74
CA GLU A 383 13.08 -19.80 7.13
C GLU A 383 13.38 -19.95 5.63
N LEU A 384 13.52 -18.85 4.92
CA LEU A 384 13.80 -18.82 3.49
C LEU A 384 15.31 -18.76 3.17
N ASN A 385 16.18 -18.88 4.16
CA ASN A 385 17.64 -18.75 4.01
C ASN A 385 18.03 -17.51 3.15
N THR A 386 17.41 -16.37 3.42
CA THR A 386 17.57 -15.12 2.65
C THR A 386 17.90 -13.94 3.55
N ALA A 387 18.26 -12.81 2.97
CA ALA A 387 18.57 -11.58 3.68
C ALA A 387 17.97 -10.36 2.99
N ILE A 388 18.02 -9.21 3.67
CA ILE A 388 17.79 -7.91 3.04
C ILE A 388 18.99 -7.64 2.12
N ILE A 389 18.66 -7.24 0.87
CA ILE A 389 19.66 -6.80 -0.11
C ILE A 389 19.36 -5.35 -0.43
N ASP A 390 20.24 -4.45 0.01
CA ASP A 390 20.19 -3.03 -0.38
C ASP A 390 21.63 -2.52 -0.62
N TYR A 391 21.74 -1.36 -1.24
CA TYR A 391 23.01 -0.78 -1.68
C TYR A 391 23.34 0.53 -0.95
N LYS A 392 22.94 0.67 0.33
CA LYS A 392 23.35 1.80 1.16
C LYS A 392 24.88 1.87 1.29
N GLU A 393 25.39 3.05 1.65
CA GLU A 393 26.82 3.26 1.83
C GLU A 393 27.49 2.14 2.63
N GLY A 394 28.49 1.46 2.05
CA GLY A 394 29.23 0.38 2.67
C GLY A 394 29.01 -1.02 2.08
N GLY A 395 28.13 -1.19 1.08
CA GLY A 395 28.04 -2.45 0.33
C GLY A 395 26.98 -3.44 0.84
N ARG A 396 26.86 -4.55 0.15
CA ARG A 396 26.00 -5.71 0.49
C ARG A 396 25.88 -5.90 1.99
N VAL A 397 24.67 -5.82 2.52
CA VAL A 397 24.43 -6.32 3.88
C VAL A 397 24.79 -7.80 3.87
N GLU A 398 25.89 -8.14 4.55
CA GLU A 398 26.31 -9.51 4.74
C GLU A 398 25.11 -10.33 5.25
N LYS A 399 24.98 -11.56 4.74
CA LYS A 399 24.04 -12.54 5.29
C LYS A 399 24.20 -12.51 6.81
N VAL A 400 23.21 -12.00 7.51
CA VAL A 400 23.17 -12.10 8.96
C VAL A 400 23.02 -13.58 9.26
N THR A 401 24.11 -14.24 9.52
CA THR A 401 24.14 -15.60 10.04
C THR A 401 23.56 -15.54 11.44
N PHE A 402 22.28 -15.82 11.56
CA PHE A 402 21.66 -16.02 12.86
C PHE A 402 22.26 -17.30 13.43
N GLY A 403 23.12 -17.15 14.43
CA GLY A 403 23.51 -18.29 15.28
C GLY A 403 22.23 -18.85 15.88
N LEU A 404 21.80 -20.00 15.37
CA LEU A 404 20.83 -20.84 16.04
C LEU A 404 21.43 -21.21 17.40
N LYS A 405 20.92 -20.65 18.49
CA LYS A 405 21.04 -21.18 19.84
C LYS A 405 19.71 -21.75 20.25
#